data_05708dd03a964b118c5b28e947a22bc3
#
_entry.id   05708dd03a964b118c5b28e947a22bc3
#
_cell.length_a   1.000
_cell.length_b   1.000
_cell.length_c   1.000
_cell.angle_alpha   90.00
_cell.angle_beta   90.00
_cell.angle_gamma   90.00
#
_symmetry.space_group_name_H-M   'P 1'
#
loop_
_entity.id
_entity.type
_entity.pdbx_description
1 polymer ?
#
loop_
_entity_poly.entity_id
_entity_poly.type
_entity_poly.pdbx_seq_one_letter_code
_entity_poly.pdbx_strand_id
1 'polypeptide(L)'
;MEKKKEILPLKILLLLTVVLFGGFYEFVSCMVTIALGLYLLYFIIYRGKPMRLYRNGGLILSAVICVGCLGSLPFAVDRGMALIGLVKVLPLPLFALVLMQLSEEDREELLGSVPYSGALVVGFSVLFCWIPAVRDQLYLAGRLGDTFQYSNTMALYFLAGVLLSQGAKGVKKGTKHCLRWKNQVLSAILLLGILLSGSRSVFVLTAAVLLVLAWRRREYRRFNIAILAAALLLGGVYSFATGDYQNLGRFLTISLSNSTLIGRFLYWQDALPLVFTHPFGLGYMGYYYLQGSVQTGVYTTVFVHNDFLQLLLDFGWIPGIAAAAVFFRSLFSGKQSHTAKAVLAVIGLHSLFDFDMQFLSMGFLFLMVLEGYGTEENGTDLKPGSGRNPESGRNPASKNICIGITAAMAASLYFMIPLAASYTGDNELAGKIYPYYTEADLSLLARAETREEGEKLPHRIL
;
A
#
# COMPACT_ATOMS: atom_id res chain seq x y z
N MET A 1 -14.22 7.85 -27.54
CA MET A 1 -14.75 8.50 -26.31
C MET A 1 -15.25 7.49 -25.25
N GLU A 2 -15.86 6.38 -25.58
CA GLU A 2 -16.34 5.38 -24.59
C GLU A 2 -15.23 4.72 -23.79
N LYS A 3 -14.09 4.34 -24.39
CA LYS A 3 -12.95 3.72 -23.67
C LYS A 3 -12.42 4.56 -22.50
N LYS A 4 -12.37 5.89 -22.64
CA LYS A 4 -11.89 6.78 -21.55
C LYS A 4 -12.83 6.82 -20.33
N LYS A 5 -14.09 6.43 -20.47
CA LYS A 5 -15.07 6.44 -19.38
C LYS A 5 -14.88 5.26 -18.41
N GLU A 6 -14.27 4.16 -18.85
CA GLU A 6 -14.12 2.95 -18.03
C GLU A 6 -12.97 3.08 -16.99
N ILE A 7 -11.89 3.79 -17.33
CA ILE A 7 -10.73 3.93 -16.45
C ILE A 7 -10.89 5.06 -15.41
N LEU A 8 -11.76 6.04 -15.66
CA LEU A 8 -11.94 7.18 -14.77
C LEU A 8 -12.37 6.78 -13.34
N PRO A 9 -13.33 5.86 -13.13
CA PRO A 9 -13.67 5.39 -11.77
C PRO A 9 -12.49 4.77 -11.04
N LEU A 10 -11.61 4.05 -11.74
CA LEU A 10 -10.42 3.43 -11.15
C LEU A 10 -9.37 4.47 -10.74
N LYS A 11 -9.18 5.53 -11.53
CA LYS A 11 -8.30 6.66 -11.16
C LYS A 11 -8.84 7.42 -9.96
N ILE A 12 -10.15 7.63 -9.90
CA ILE A 12 -10.81 8.25 -8.75
C ILE A 12 -10.63 7.36 -7.52
N LEU A 13 -10.84 6.04 -7.64
CA LEU A 13 -10.66 5.10 -6.55
C LEU A 13 -9.21 5.10 -6.04
N LEU A 14 -8.23 5.09 -6.95
CA LEU A 14 -6.81 5.18 -6.60
C LEU A 14 -6.52 6.49 -5.85
N LEU A 15 -7.02 7.63 -6.35
CA LEU A 15 -6.85 8.92 -5.68
C LEU A 15 -7.52 8.93 -4.29
N LEU A 16 -8.75 8.44 -4.18
CA LEU A 16 -9.44 8.33 -2.90
C LEU A 16 -8.70 7.43 -1.92
N THR A 17 -8.15 6.30 -2.38
CA THR A 17 -7.33 5.41 -1.53
C THR A 17 -6.11 6.15 -0.99
N VAL A 18 -5.45 6.98 -1.81
CA VAL A 18 -4.29 7.78 -1.39
C VAL A 18 -4.69 8.86 -0.39
N VAL A 19 -5.80 9.57 -0.64
CA VAL A 19 -6.31 10.64 0.23
C VAL A 19 -6.87 10.10 1.55
N LEU A 20 -7.50 8.91 1.53
CA LEU A 20 -8.02 8.25 2.71
C LEU A 20 -6.92 7.42 3.38
N PHE A 21 -6.03 8.10 4.07
CA PHE A 21 -4.94 7.53 4.89
C PHE A 21 -3.99 6.60 4.13
N GLY A 22 -3.85 6.77 2.80
CA GLY A 22 -3.10 5.81 1.97
C GLY A 22 -3.72 4.41 1.93
N GLY A 23 -4.93 4.25 2.48
CA GLY A 23 -5.60 2.96 2.65
C GLY A 23 -5.06 2.15 3.83
N PHE A 24 -4.53 2.80 4.87
CA PHE A 24 -3.97 2.15 6.05
C PHE A 24 -5.05 1.49 6.92
N TYR A 25 -6.14 2.20 7.18
CA TYR A 25 -7.22 1.71 8.04
C TYR A 25 -8.09 0.66 7.35
N GLU A 26 -8.53 -0.32 8.11
CA GLU A 26 -9.29 -1.47 7.63
C GLU A 26 -10.67 -1.07 7.07
N PHE A 27 -11.32 -0.06 7.65
CA PHE A 27 -12.60 0.45 7.11
C PHE A 27 -12.44 1.02 5.68
N VAL A 28 -11.27 1.61 5.36
CA VAL A 28 -10.96 2.07 3.99
C VAL A 28 -10.84 0.87 3.06
N SER A 29 -10.19 -0.22 3.50
CA SER A 29 -10.13 -1.48 2.75
C SER A 29 -11.53 -2.03 2.46
N CYS A 30 -12.45 -1.95 3.43
CA CYS A 30 -13.85 -2.33 3.22
C CYS A 30 -14.53 -1.48 2.13
N MET A 31 -14.37 -0.13 2.20
CA MET A 31 -14.92 0.78 1.19
C MET A 31 -14.39 0.47 -0.21
N VAL A 32 -13.08 0.24 -0.31
CA VAL A 32 -12.40 -0.06 -1.58
C VAL A 32 -12.83 -1.43 -2.11
N THR A 33 -12.98 -2.44 -1.25
CA THR A 33 -13.53 -3.77 -1.63
C THR A 33 -14.92 -3.64 -2.24
N ILE A 34 -15.80 -2.89 -1.61
CA ILE A 34 -17.16 -2.65 -2.11
C ILE A 34 -17.11 -1.94 -3.48
N ALA A 35 -16.29 -0.89 -3.61
CA ALA A 35 -16.16 -0.13 -4.85
C ALA A 35 -15.61 -0.99 -6.01
N LEU A 36 -14.55 -1.79 -5.76
CA LEU A 36 -14.01 -2.73 -6.75
C LEU A 36 -14.99 -3.84 -7.10
N GLY A 37 -15.71 -4.36 -6.11
CA GLY A 37 -16.75 -5.35 -6.30
C GLY A 37 -17.88 -4.83 -7.19
N LEU A 38 -18.39 -3.62 -6.92
CA LEU A 38 -19.40 -2.96 -7.76
C LEU A 38 -18.88 -2.73 -9.18
N TYR A 39 -17.63 -2.30 -9.34
CA TYR A 39 -17.01 -2.12 -10.67
C TYR A 39 -16.94 -3.45 -11.45
N LEU A 40 -16.51 -4.55 -10.82
CA LEU A 40 -16.43 -5.87 -11.44
C LEU A 40 -17.82 -6.43 -11.77
N LEU A 41 -18.79 -6.30 -10.87
CA LEU A 41 -20.17 -6.73 -11.11
C LEU A 41 -20.81 -5.93 -12.24
N TYR A 42 -20.60 -4.62 -12.30
CA TYR A 42 -21.01 -3.79 -13.43
C TYR A 42 -20.42 -4.30 -14.75
N PHE A 43 -19.11 -4.64 -14.75
CA PHE A 43 -18.43 -5.15 -15.93
C PHE A 43 -19.01 -6.49 -16.39
N ILE A 44 -19.26 -7.42 -15.46
CA ILE A 44 -19.78 -8.77 -15.76
C ILE A 44 -21.25 -8.73 -16.19
N ILE A 45 -22.08 -8.01 -15.42
CA ILE A 45 -23.55 -8.07 -15.56
C ILE A 45 -24.02 -7.13 -16.65
N TYR A 46 -23.60 -5.87 -16.61
CA TYR A 46 -24.10 -4.84 -17.51
C TYR A 46 -23.42 -4.86 -18.87
N ARG A 47 -22.11 -5.05 -18.92
CA ARG A 47 -21.37 -5.12 -20.18
C ARG A 47 -21.47 -6.49 -20.87
N GLY A 48 -21.87 -7.52 -20.15
CA GLY A 48 -22.02 -8.88 -20.68
C GLY A 48 -20.72 -9.48 -21.24
N LYS A 49 -19.56 -8.87 -20.94
CA LYS A 49 -18.27 -9.33 -21.44
C LYS A 49 -17.77 -10.50 -20.58
N PRO A 50 -17.26 -11.58 -21.19
CA PRO A 50 -16.62 -12.64 -20.44
C PRO A 50 -15.39 -12.08 -19.70
N MET A 51 -15.23 -12.45 -18.43
CA MET A 51 -14.03 -12.08 -17.67
C MET A 51 -12.80 -12.77 -18.26
N ARG A 52 -11.76 -11.98 -18.45
CA ARG A 52 -10.44 -12.50 -18.79
C ARG A 52 -9.80 -13.06 -17.53
N LEU A 53 -9.51 -14.34 -17.53
CA LEU A 53 -8.77 -15.02 -16.46
C LEU A 53 -7.58 -15.73 -17.09
N TYR A 54 -6.41 -15.33 -16.68
CA TYR A 54 -5.15 -15.95 -17.08
C TYR A 54 -4.21 -16.06 -15.90
N ARG A 55 -3.19 -16.90 -16.03
CA ARG A 55 -2.20 -17.09 -14.96
C ARG A 55 -1.38 -15.80 -14.77
N ASN A 56 -1.65 -15.09 -13.68
CA ASN A 56 -1.01 -13.82 -13.33
C ASN A 56 -0.40 -13.88 -11.93
N GLY A 57 0.84 -13.42 -11.80
CA GLY A 57 1.57 -13.44 -10.52
C GLY A 57 0.88 -12.61 -9.43
N GLY A 58 0.32 -11.45 -9.78
CA GLY A 58 -0.37 -10.58 -8.81
C GLY A 58 -1.67 -11.19 -8.28
N LEU A 59 -2.48 -11.82 -9.16
CA LEU A 59 -3.69 -12.53 -8.74
C LEU A 59 -3.35 -13.75 -7.87
N ILE A 60 -2.36 -14.55 -8.29
CA ILE A 60 -1.94 -15.73 -7.52
C ILE A 60 -1.44 -15.30 -6.14
N LEU A 61 -0.57 -14.29 -6.07
CA LEU A 61 -0.04 -13.80 -4.80
C LEU A 61 -1.16 -13.32 -3.87
N SER A 62 -2.05 -12.45 -4.37
CA SER A 62 -3.14 -11.93 -3.55
C SER A 62 -4.12 -13.01 -3.09
N ALA A 63 -4.38 -14.02 -3.93
CA ALA A 63 -5.17 -15.18 -3.54
C ALA A 63 -4.44 -16.03 -2.47
N VAL A 64 -3.14 -16.26 -2.61
CA VAL A 64 -2.32 -17.00 -1.63
C VAL A 64 -2.27 -16.24 -0.30
N ILE A 65 -2.20 -14.91 -0.30
CA ILE A 65 -2.28 -14.10 0.93
C ILE A 65 -3.65 -14.30 1.61
N CYS A 66 -4.76 -14.23 0.87
CA CYS A 66 -6.09 -14.48 1.43
C CYS A 66 -6.22 -15.91 2.00
N VAL A 67 -5.71 -16.91 1.28
CA VAL A 67 -5.69 -18.30 1.76
C VAL A 67 -4.81 -18.45 3.00
N GLY A 68 -3.65 -17.79 3.02
CA GLY A 68 -2.76 -17.76 4.20
C GLY A 68 -3.44 -17.13 5.40
N CYS A 69 -4.17 -16.03 5.19
CA CYS A 69 -4.95 -15.36 6.21
C CYS A 69 -6.02 -16.29 6.82
N LEU A 70 -6.75 -17.03 5.97
CA LEU A 70 -7.71 -18.06 6.42
C LEU A 70 -7.00 -19.21 7.11
N GLY A 71 -5.85 -19.65 6.61
CA GLY A 71 -5.04 -20.71 7.16
C GLY A 71 -4.42 -20.38 8.51
N SER A 72 -4.16 -19.10 8.80
CA SER A 72 -3.65 -18.65 10.09
C SER A 72 -4.72 -18.60 11.19
N LEU A 73 -6.03 -18.52 10.84
CA LEU A 73 -7.11 -18.37 11.82
C LEU A 73 -7.10 -19.42 12.97
N PRO A 74 -6.88 -20.73 12.74
CA PRO A 74 -6.82 -21.70 13.83
C PRO A 74 -5.64 -21.50 14.78
N PHE A 75 -4.56 -20.86 14.29
CA PHE A 75 -3.29 -20.67 14.98
C PHE A 75 -3.09 -19.22 15.44
N ALA A 76 -4.02 -18.33 15.09
CA ALA A 76 -3.92 -16.90 15.39
C ALA A 76 -3.94 -16.66 16.91
N VAL A 77 -3.09 -15.73 17.34
CA VAL A 77 -3.07 -15.19 18.71
C VAL A 77 -4.43 -14.58 19.05
N ASP A 78 -4.97 -13.83 18.09
CA ASP A 78 -6.31 -13.26 18.14
C ASP A 78 -7.08 -13.58 16.86
N ARG A 79 -8.10 -14.44 16.98
CA ARG A 79 -8.91 -14.88 15.83
C ARG A 79 -9.81 -13.78 15.31
N GLY A 80 -10.26 -12.88 16.18
CA GLY A 80 -11.09 -11.74 15.81
C GLY A 80 -10.30 -10.77 14.92
N MET A 81 -9.10 -10.39 15.36
CA MET A 81 -8.22 -9.54 14.57
C MET A 81 -7.72 -10.25 13.30
N ALA A 82 -7.49 -11.55 13.32
CA ALA A 82 -7.14 -12.29 12.11
C ALA A 82 -8.24 -12.26 11.03
N LEU A 83 -9.53 -12.25 11.40
CA LEU A 83 -10.65 -12.03 10.47
C LEU A 83 -10.65 -10.60 9.91
N ILE A 84 -10.32 -9.60 10.71
CA ILE A 84 -10.15 -8.22 10.25
C ILE A 84 -8.98 -8.15 9.24
N GLY A 85 -7.89 -8.87 9.51
CA GLY A 85 -6.77 -9.01 8.56
C GLY A 85 -7.19 -9.56 7.19
N LEU A 86 -8.12 -10.53 7.14
CA LEU A 86 -8.68 -11.02 5.89
C LEU A 86 -9.40 -9.89 5.14
N VAL A 87 -10.25 -9.14 5.83
CA VAL A 87 -10.99 -8.01 5.23
C VAL A 87 -10.04 -6.92 4.72
N LYS A 88 -8.94 -6.68 5.43
CA LYS A 88 -7.90 -5.72 5.02
C LYS A 88 -7.25 -6.10 3.68
N VAL A 89 -7.05 -7.38 3.41
CA VAL A 89 -6.37 -7.85 2.17
C VAL A 89 -7.32 -8.14 1.00
N LEU A 90 -8.64 -8.22 1.23
CA LEU A 90 -9.65 -8.49 0.17
C LEU A 90 -9.58 -7.54 -1.05
N PRO A 91 -9.23 -6.24 -0.93
CA PRO A 91 -9.10 -5.38 -2.11
C PRO A 91 -8.04 -5.87 -3.10
N LEU A 92 -6.98 -6.55 -2.65
CA LEU A 92 -5.85 -6.95 -3.50
C LEU A 92 -6.26 -7.92 -4.62
N PRO A 93 -6.92 -9.07 -4.36
CA PRO A 93 -7.36 -9.97 -5.42
C PRO A 93 -8.41 -9.32 -6.34
N LEU A 94 -9.31 -8.48 -5.81
CA LEU A 94 -10.28 -7.76 -6.63
C LEU A 94 -9.59 -6.76 -7.56
N PHE A 95 -8.61 -6.02 -7.07
CA PHE A 95 -7.84 -5.10 -7.90
C PHE A 95 -7.00 -5.85 -8.97
N ALA A 96 -6.39 -6.99 -8.61
CA ALA A 96 -5.71 -7.84 -9.59
C ALA A 96 -6.66 -8.33 -10.68
N LEU A 97 -7.89 -8.73 -10.33
CA LEU A 97 -8.93 -9.09 -11.30
C LEU A 97 -9.31 -7.90 -12.20
N VAL A 98 -9.42 -6.70 -11.65
CA VAL A 98 -9.66 -5.47 -12.43
C VAL A 98 -8.53 -5.24 -13.43
N LEU A 99 -7.26 -5.28 -12.98
CA LEU A 99 -6.10 -5.08 -13.85
C LEU A 99 -6.06 -6.07 -15.04
N MET A 100 -6.55 -7.29 -14.84
CA MET A 100 -6.65 -8.29 -15.91
C MET A 100 -7.71 -7.95 -16.98
N GLN A 101 -8.73 -7.14 -16.64
CA GLN A 101 -9.75 -6.70 -17.60
C GLN A 101 -9.29 -5.51 -18.45
N LEU A 102 -8.29 -4.75 -18.00
CA LEU A 102 -7.80 -3.56 -18.67
C LEU A 102 -6.90 -3.90 -19.87
N SER A 103 -6.91 -3.05 -20.89
CA SER A 103 -5.91 -3.08 -21.96
C SER A 103 -4.52 -2.63 -21.42
N GLU A 104 -3.45 -2.90 -22.17
CA GLU A 104 -2.12 -2.43 -21.80
C GLU A 104 -2.08 -0.89 -21.71
N GLU A 105 -2.72 -0.20 -22.66
CA GLU A 105 -2.84 1.25 -22.67
C GLU A 105 -3.56 1.78 -21.42
N ASP A 106 -4.66 1.14 -21.02
CA ASP A 106 -5.44 1.55 -19.84
C ASP A 106 -4.66 1.31 -18.54
N ARG A 107 -3.88 0.23 -18.47
CA ARG A 107 -2.99 -0.03 -17.31
C ARG A 107 -1.85 0.98 -17.23
N GLU A 108 -1.20 1.30 -18.37
CA GLU A 108 -0.18 2.35 -18.41
C GLU A 108 -0.78 3.72 -18.03
N GLU A 109 -2.02 4.00 -18.45
CA GLU A 109 -2.73 5.24 -18.08
C GLU A 109 -3.11 5.27 -16.60
N LEU A 110 -3.52 4.14 -16.01
CA LEU A 110 -3.80 4.03 -14.58
C LEU A 110 -2.52 4.19 -13.76
N LEU A 111 -1.44 3.50 -14.12
CA LEU A 111 -0.13 3.63 -13.47
C LEU A 111 0.40 5.08 -13.60
N GLY A 112 0.18 5.71 -14.76
CA GLY A 112 0.50 7.11 -15.00
C GLY A 112 -0.29 8.10 -14.14
N SER A 113 -1.36 7.68 -13.43
CA SER A 113 -2.09 8.54 -12.50
C SER A 113 -1.42 8.64 -11.11
N VAL A 114 -0.53 7.72 -10.76
CA VAL A 114 0.19 7.70 -9.47
C VAL A 114 0.95 9.01 -9.21
N PRO A 115 1.78 9.55 -10.14
CA PRO A 115 2.44 10.83 -9.90
C PRO A 115 1.47 11.99 -9.65
N TYR A 116 0.31 11.99 -10.31
CA TYR A 116 -0.69 13.05 -10.14
C TYR A 116 -1.39 12.98 -8.78
N SER A 117 -1.74 11.77 -8.31
CA SER A 117 -2.32 11.60 -6.99
C SER A 117 -1.35 12.05 -5.89
N GLY A 118 -0.06 11.70 -6.00
CA GLY A 118 0.97 12.19 -5.09
C GLY A 118 1.14 13.71 -5.14
N ALA A 119 1.17 14.31 -6.34
CA ALA A 119 1.29 15.75 -6.48
C ALA A 119 0.07 16.51 -5.95
N LEU A 120 -1.14 15.95 -6.06
CA LEU A 120 -2.35 16.53 -5.47
C LEU A 120 -2.26 16.54 -3.94
N VAL A 121 -1.77 15.46 -3.33
CA VAL A 121 -1.54 15.36 -1.89
C VAL A 121 -0.55 16.42 -1.41
N VAL A 122 0.62 16.52 -2.05
CA VAL A 122 1.60 17.58 -1.72
C VAL A 122 1.02 18.98 -1.93
N GLY A 123 0.30 19.20 -3.04
CA GLY A 123 -0.34 20.48 -3.34
C GLY A 123 -1.37 20.87 -2.28
N PHE A 124 -2.20 19.91 -1.84
CA PHE A 124 -3.14 20.12 -0.76
C PHE A 124 -2.42 20.53 0.54
N SER A 125 -1.38 19.79 0.93
CA SER A 125 -0.63 20.08 2.16
C SER A 125 0.03 21.46 2.14
N VAL A 126 0.62 21.85 1.02
CA VAL A 126 1.25 23.18 0.87
C VAL A 126 0.21 24.30 0.88
N LEU A 127 -0.95 24.08 0.23
CA LEU A 127 -2.02 25.09 0.16
C LEU A 127 -2.73 25.30 1.51
N PHE A 128 -2.88 24.27 2.31
CA PHE A 128 -3.67 24.32 3.55
C PHE A 128 -2.83 24.32 4.83
N CYS A 129 -1.49 24.25 4.76
CA CYS A 129 -0.61 24.30 5.94
C CYS A 129 -0.71 25.64 6.73
N TRP A 130 -1.27 26.69 6.14
CA TRP A 130 -1.52 27.97 6.78
C TRP A 130 -2.69 27.95 7.77
N ILE A 131 -3.57 26.96 7.68
CA ILE A 131 -4.69 26.75 8.60
C ILE A 131 -4.19 25.87 9.76
N PRO A 132 -4.06 26.39 11.01
CA PRO A 132 -3.45 25.64 12.11
C PRO A 132 -4.09 24.27 12.34
N ALA A 133 -5.42 24.19 12.39
CA ALA A 133 -6.12 22.92 12.60
C ALA A 133 -5.86 21.87 11.51
N VAL A 134 -5.63 22.29 10.26
CA VAL A 134 -5.27 21.41 9.15
C VAL A 134 -3.80 21.06 9.21
N ARG A 135 -2.93 22.03 9.47
CA ARG A 135 -1.49 21.82 9.60
C ARG A 135 -1.16 20.77 10.67
N ASP A 136 -1.78 20.87 11.83
CA ASP A 136 -1.51 19.98 12.97
C ASP A 136 -1.95 18.53 12.69
N GLN A 137 -2.87 18.33 11.73
CA GLN A 137 -3.24 17.02 11.21
C GLN A 137 -2.29 16.50 10.11
N LEU A 138 -1.76 17.39 9.27
CA LEU A 138 -0.89 17.04 8.16
C LEU A 138 0.56 16.83 8.59
N TYR A 139 1.01 17.53 9.64
CA TYR A 139 2.38 17.47 10.14
C TYR A 139 2.42 16.78 11.50
N LEU A 140 2.98 15.57 11.51
CA LEU A 140 3.18 14.77 12.70
C LEU A 140 4.64 14.93 13.20
N ALA A 141 4.83 15.42 14.42
CA ALA A 141 6.15 15.67 14.99
C ALA A 141 7.08 16.51 14.07
N GLY A 142 6.53 17.55 13.43
CA GLY A 142 7.26 18.44 12.53
C GLY A 142 7.61 17.84 11.16
N ARG A 143 7.04 16.69 10.81
CA ARG A 143 7.23 15.98 9.54
C ARG A 143 5.92 15.92 8.78
N LEU A 144 5.97 16.13 7.47
CA LEU A 144 4.80 15.91 6.64
C LEU A 144 4.44 14.42 6.66
N GLY A 145 3.36 14.09 7.33
CA GLY A 145 2.71 12.77 7.32
C GLY A 145 1.51 12.76 6.38
N ASP A 146 0.98 13.97 6.15
CA ASP A 146 -0.15 14.25 5.26
C ASP A 146 -1.31 13.27 5.43
N THR A 147 -1.99 12.98 4.34
CA THR A 147 -3.12 12.04 4.31
C THR A 147 -2.74 10.62 4.73
N PHE A 148 -1.50 10.18 4.53
CA PHE A 148 -1.03 8.86 4.99
C PHE A 148 -0.90 8.77 6.52
N GLN A 149 -0.72 9.89 7.21
CA GLN A 149 -0.33 9.95 8.63
C GLN A 149 0.95 9.17 8.95
N TYR A 150 1.72 8.82 7.93
CA TYR A 150 3.00 8.14 8.04
C TYR A 150 3.98 8.61 6.96
N SER A 151 4.96 9.39 7.39
CA SER A 151 5.86 10.14 6.50
C SER A 151 6.73 9.24 5.60
N ASN A 152 7.13 8.04 6.07
CA ASN A 152 8.07 7.20 5.31
C ASN A 152 7.41 6.57 4.09
N THR A 153 6.28 5.91 4.27
CA THR A 153 5.53 5.26 3.17
C THR A 153 4.99 6.29 2.18
N MET A 154 4.51 7.43 2.68
CA MET A 154 4.10 8.53 1.81
C MET A 154 5.25 9.01 0.92
N ALA A 155 6.44 9.23 1.49
CA ALA A 155 7.62 9.62 0.74
C ALA A 155 8.04 8.56 -0.30
N LEU A 156 7.93 7.27 0.05
CA LEU A 156 8.17 6.17 -0.89
C LEU A 156 7.18 6.20 -2.06
N TYR A 157 5.90 6.46 -1.80
CA TYR A 157 4.89 6.64 -2.84
C TYR A 157 5.24 7.80 -3.78
N PHE A 158 5.73 8.91 -3.23
CA PHE A 158 6.20 10.05 -4.04
C PHE A 158 7.45 9.69 -4.86
N LEU A 159 8.40 8.94 -4.31
CA LEU A 159 9.58 8.48 -5.04
C LEU A 159 9.20 7.57 -6.22
N ALA A 160 8.25 6.67 -6.02
CA ALA A 160 7.68 5.87 -7.11
C ALA A 160 7.04 6.77 -8.18
N GLY A 161 6.32 7.82 -7.77
CA GLY A 161 5.78 8.83 -8.67
C GLY A 161 6.86 9.58 -9.48
N VAL A 162 8.00 9.91 -8.89
CA VAL A 162 9.16 10.48 -9.61
C VAL A 162 9.68 9.53 -10.66
N LEU A 163 9.89 8.26 -10.30
CA LEU A 163 10.34 7.22 -11.24
C LEU A 163 9.37 7.05 -12.42
N LEU A 164 8.07 7.01 -12.14
CA LEU A 164 7.04 6.86 -13.16
C LEU A 164 6.96 8.10 -14.07
N SER A 165 7.05 9.31 -13.53
CA SER A 165 7.00 10.54 -14.32
C SER A 165 8.20 10.69 -15.25
N GLN A 166 9.41 10.36 -14.80
CA GLN A 166 10.63 10.43 -15.62
C GLN A 166 10.84 9.19 -16.49
N GLY A 167 10.21 8.06 -16.13
CA GLY A 167 10.28 6.80 -16.87
C GLY A 167 9.28 6.68 -18.01
N ALA A 168 8.30 7.56 -18.12
CA ALA A 168 7.28 7.53 -19.15
C ALA A 168 7.88 7.45 -20.56
N LYS A 169 7.43 6.48 -21.35
CA LYS A 169 7.87 6.30 -22.74
C LYS A 169 7.55 7.57 -23.54
N GLY A 170 8.52 8.11 -24.24
CA GLY A 170 8.38 9.38 -24.98
C GLY A 170 7.29 9.31 -26.05
N VAL A 171 6.37 10.24 -26.01
CA VAL A 171 5.38 10.51 -27.05
C VAL A 171 6.04 10.99 -28.35
N LYS A 172 5.36 10.81 -29.48
CA LYS A 172 5.77 11.17 -30.86
C LYS A 172 6.60 12.47 -30.97
N LYS A 173 7.50 12.52 -31.95
CA LYS A 173 8.59 13.53 -32.09
C LYS A 173 8.21 15.00 -31.87
N GLY A 174 6.96 15.43 -32.05
CA GLY A 174 6.54 16.83 -31.91
C GLY A 174 6.15 17.30 -30.50
N THR A 175 5.81 16.39 -29.57
CA THR A 175 5.30 16.72 -28.22
C THR A 175 6.35 16.54 -27.10
N LYS A 176 7.59 16.20 -27.46
CA LYS A 176 8.65 15.83 -26.47
C LYS A 176 8.97 16.93 -25.47
N HIS A 177 8.94 18.19 -25.86
CA HIS A 177 9.33 19.31 -24.97
C HIS A 177 8.27 19.61 -23.91
N CYS A 178 7.01 19.70 -24.31
CA CYS A 178 5.89 19.96 -23.38
C CYS A 178 5.73 18.81 -22.37
N LEU A 179 5.81 17.55 -22.83
CA LEU A 179 5.72 16.38 -21.94
C LEU A 179 6.89 16.35 -20.95
N ARG A 180 8.10 16.67 -21.38
CA ARG A 180 9.27 16.73 -20.50
C ARG A 180 9.12 17.79 -19.42
N TRP A 181 8.68 19.00 -19.79
CA TRP A 181 8.41 20.07 -18.83
C TRP A 181 7.37 19.67 -17.79
N LYS A 182 6.24 19.10 -18.23
CA LYS A 182 5.19 18.58 -17.35
C LYS A 182 5.73 17.55 -16.35
N ASN A 183 6.53 16.60 -16.82
CA ASN A 183 7.13 15.56 -15.97
C ASN A 183 8.17 16.14 -15.00
N GLN A 184 8.89 17.19 -15.38
CA GLN A 184 9.83 17.88 -14.50
C GLN A 184 9.08 18.64 -13.38
N VAL A 185 8.01 19.35 -13.70
CA VAL A 185 7.17 20.04 -12.71
C VAL A 185 6.57 19.02 -11.73
N LEU A 186 6.02 17.92 -12.26
CA LEU A 186 5.44 16.87 -11.45
C LEU A 186 6.48 16.23 -10.52
N SER A 187 7.68 15.93 -11.05
CA SER A 187 8.80 15.42 -10.24
C SER A 187 9.24 16.44 -9.18
N ALA A 188 9.27 17.74 -9.49
CA ALA A 188 9.65 18.76 -8.52
C ALA A 188 8.66 18.85 -7.35
N ILE A 189 7.35 18.78 -7.62
CA ILE A 189 6.31 18.76 -6.58
C ILE A 189 6.49 17.53 -5.67
N LEU A 190 6.68 16.34 -6.25
CA LEU A 190 6.85 15.10 -5.49
C LEU A 190 8.14 15.12 -4.66
N LEU A 191 9.24 15.64 -5.22
CA LEU A 191 10.52 15.81 -4.51
C LEU A 191 10.42 16.80 -3.35
N LEU A 192 9.61 17.88 -3.50
CA LEU A 192 9.27 18.76 -2.38
C LEU A 192 8.54 17.98 -1.27
N GLY A 193 7.55 17.13 -1.62
CA GLY A 193 6.87 16.28 -0.64
C GLY A 193 7.84 15.32 0.08
N ILE A 194 8.79 14.71 -0.64
CA ILE A 194 9.83 13.86 -0.04
C ILE A 194 10.68 14.67 0.95
N LEU A 195 11.09 15.88 0.58
CA LEU A 195 11.89 16.75 1.45
C LEU A 195 11.12 17.10 2.74
N LEU A 196 9.85 17.51 2.61
CA LEU A 196 9.00 17.88 3.75
C LEU A 196 8.67 16.67 4.66
N SER A 197 8.69 15.45 4.13
CA SER A 197 8.47 14.23 4.91
C SER A 197 9.56 13.96 5.95
N GLY A 198 10.78 14.46 5.73
CA GLY A 198 11.93 14.19 6.59
C GLY A 198 12.31 12.69 6.69
N SER A 199 11.91 11.86 5.74
CA SER A 199 12.23 10.42 5.71
C SER A 199 13.67 10.19 5.25
N ARG A 200 14.54 9.80 6.19
CA ARG A 200 15.97 9.57 5.91
C ARG A 200 16.21 8.43 4.93
N SER A 201 15.50 7.31 5.10
CA SER A 201 15.60 6.15 4.22
C SER A 201 15.20 6.49 2.78
N VAL A 202 14.05 7.16 2.61
CA VAL A 202 13.57 7.56 1.28
C VAL A 202 14.44 8.65 0.69
N PHE A 203 15.02 9.56 1.50
CA PHE A 203 15.94 10.58 1.00
C PHE A 203 17.19 9.95 0.38
N VAL A 204 17.81 8.96 1.06
CA VAL A 204 18.96 8.21 0.52
C VAL A 204 18.60 7.48 -0.78
N LEU A 205 17.45 6.79 -0.78
CA LEU A 205 16.94 6.14 -2.00
C LEU A 205 16.68 7.14 -3.13
N THR A 206 16.13 8.31 -2.80
CA THR A 206 15.86 9.38 -3.77
C THR A 206 17.17 9.90 -4.38
N ALA A 207 18.19 10.17 -3.56
CA ALA A 207 19.49 10.61 -4.05
C ALA A 207 20.11 9.57 -5.00
N ALA A 208 20.09 8.30 -4.61
CA ALA A 208 20.56 7.20 -5.47
C ALA A 208 19.79 7.12 -6.79
N VAL A 209 18.45 7.19 -6.73
CA VAL A 209 17.56 7.17 -7.91
C VAL A 209 17.86 8.35 -8.84
N LEU A 210 17.97 9.58 -8.31
CA LEU A 210 18.23 10.77 -9.13
C LEU A 210 19.62 10.72 -9.78
N LEU A 211 20.63 10.17 -9.09
CA LEU A 211 21.96 9.94 -9.67
C LEU A 211 21.91 8.91 -10.82
N VAL A 212 21.22 7.79 -10.62
CA VAL A 212 21.03 6.77 -11.68
C VAL A 212 20.25 7.34 -12.86
N LEU A 213 19.20 8.12 -12.61
CA LEU A 213 18.42 8.78 -13.65
C LEU A 213 19.25 9.85 -14.37
N ALA A 214 20.08 10.62 -13.68
CA ALA A 214 20.98 11.59 -14.29
C ALA A 214 22.04 10.92 -15.18
N TRP A 215 22.46 9.72 -14.82
CA TRP A 215 23.37 8.93 -15.64
C TRP A 215 22.68 8.30 -16.86
N ARG A 216 21.52 7.65 -16.66
CA ARG A 216 20.81 6.90 -17.71
C ARG A 216 19.95 7.77 -18.62
N ARG A 217 19.35 8.84 -18.09
CA ARG A 217 18.41 9.73 -18.79
C ARG A 217 19.03 11.11 -18.99
N ARG A 218 19.84 11.25 -20.05
CA ARG A 218 20.55 12.52 -20.35
C ARG A 218 19.63 13.74 -20.43
N GLU A 219 18.38 13.55 -20.87
CA GLU A 219 17.36 14.60 -20.95
C GLU A 219 16.93 15.19 -19.59
N TYR A 220 17.06 14.42 -18.50
CA TYR A 220 16.74 14.86 -17.13
C TYR A 220 18.00 15.17 -16.29
N ARG A 221 19.20 14.98 -16.81
CA ARG A 221 20.45 15.11 -16.05
C ARG A 221 20.58 16.45 -15.34
N ARG A 222 20.47 17.56 -16.10
CA ARG A 222 20.59 18.92 -15.54
C ARG A 222 19.53 19.19 -14.50
N PHE A 223 18.30 18.77 -14.75
CA PHE A 223 17.18 18.91 -13.84
C PHE A 223 17.42 18.14 -12.53
N ASN A 224 17.80 16.85 -12.59
CA ASN A 224 18.00 16.02 -11.41
C ASN A 224 19.19 16.51 -10.56
N ILE A 225 20.30 16.96 -11.20
CA ILE A 225 21.43 17.54 -10.49
C ILE A 225 21.02 18.89 -9.84
N ALA A 226 20.30 19.75 -10.57
CA ALA A 226 19.85 21.03 -10.04
C ALA A 226 18.90 20.87 -8.85
N ILE A 227 17.98 19.90 -8.91
CA ILE A 227 17.06 19.60 -7.80
C ILE A 227 17.81 19.09 -6.57
N LEU A 228 18.78 18.17 -6.74
CA LEU A 228 19.61 17.71 -5.63
C LEU A 228 20.38 18.86 -4.99
N ALA A 229 21.01 19.71 -5.81
CA ALA A 229 21.73 20.87 -5.32
C ALA A 229 20.81 21.89 -4.63
N ALA A 230 19.63 22.16 -5.21
CA ALA A 230 18.63 23.05 -4.61
C ALA A 230 18.09 22.50 -3.28
N ALA A 231 17.81 21.20 -3.18
CA ALA A 231 17.35 20.60 -1.94
C ALA A 231 18.38 20.73 -0.82
N LEU A 232 19.66 20.50 -1.12
CA LEU A 232 20.76 20.67 -0.15
C LEU A 232 20.94 22.14 0.25
N LEU A 233 20.89 23.06 -0.73
CA LEU A 233 21.03 24.49 -0.47
C LEU A 233 19.86 25.03 0.35
N LEU A 234 18.62 24.74 -0.04
CA LEU A 234 17.41 25.20 0.67
C LEU A 234 17.33 24.60 2.07
N GLY A 235 17.67 23.32 2.24
CA GLY A 235 17.76 22.69 3.54
C GLY A 235 18.80 23.38 4.44
N GLY A 236 19.97 23.71 3.90
CA GLY A 236 21.03 24.45 4.61
C GLY A 236 20.60 25.86 4.98
N VAL A 237 20.02 26.62 4.04
CA VAL A 237 19.53 28.00 4.29
C VAL A 237 18.40 27.98 5.33
N TYR A 238 17.45 27.06 5.23
CA TYR A 238 16.36 26.94 6.21
C TYR A 238 16.90 26.68 7.61
N SER A 239 17.80 25.69 7.75
CA SER A 239 18.40 25.36 9.07
C SER A 239 19.19 26.54 9.64
N PHE A 240 19.93 27.28 8.81
CA PHE A 240 20.67 28.47 9.24
C PHE A 240 19.74 29.60 9.67
N ALA A 241 18.67 29.87 8.90
CA ALA A 241 17.74 30.97 9.16
C ALA A 241 16.85 30.75 10.38
N THR A 242 16.45 29.49 10.65
CA THR A 242 15.55 29.15 11.75
C THR A 242 16.28 28.73 13.02
N GLY A 243 17.58 28.45 12.94
CA GLY A 243 18.33 27.79 14.01
C GLY A 243 17.87 26.33 14.22
N ASP A 244 16.93 25.86 13.44
CA ASP A 244 16.45 24.47 13.48
C ASP A 244 17.30 23.57 12.59
N TYR A 245 18.31 23.02 13.20
CA TYR A 245 19.17 22.03 12.55
C TYR A 245 18.61 20.61 12.63
N GLN A 246 17.42 20.41 13.22
CA GLN A 246 16.89 19.07 13.45
C GLN A 246 16.61 18.33 12.14
N ASN A 247 16.05 18.98 11.14
CA ASN A 247 15.80 18.36 9.84
C ASN A 247 17.08 18.15 9.05
N LEU A 248 17.97 19.15 8.96
CA LEU A 248 19.27 18.99 8.31
C LEU A 248 20.17 18.05 9.12
N GLY A 249 20.20 18.18 10.43
CA GLY A 249 20.90 17.29 11.34
C GLY A 249 20.42 15.84 11.20
N ARG A 250 19.13 15.60 10.97
CA ARG A 250 18.59 14.26 10.69
C ARG A 250 19.14 13.64 9.42
N PHE A 251 19.40 14.42 8.36
CA PHE A 251 20.03 13.93 7.14
C PHE A 251 21.54 13.72 7.29
N LEU A 252 22.22 14.56 8.09
CA LEU A 252 23.63 14.47 8.32
C LEU A 252 24.01 13.43 9.39
N THR A 253 23.10 13.12 10.32
CA THR A 253 23.29 12.12 11.39
C THR A 253 22.77 10.73 11.01
N ILE A 254 22.97 10.30 9.77
CA ILE A 254 22.75 8.90 9.38
C ILE A 254 23.88 8.08 10.00
N SER A 255 23.62 7.56 11.18
CA SER A 255 24.57 6.74 11.93
C SER A 255 23.91 5.39 12.22
N LEU A 256 24.69 4.33 12.17
CA LEU A 256 24.25 2.97 12.54
C LEU A 256 23.88 2.88 14.05
N SER A 257 24.34 3.84 14.85
CA SER A 257 23.99 3.97 16.28
C SER A 257 22.66 4.70 16.52
N ASN A 258 21.87 4.99 15.47
CA ASN A 258 20.60 5.68 15.62
C ASN A 258 19.58 4.78 16.33
N SER A 259 18.96 5.29 17.40
CA SER A 259 17.95 4.57 18.19
C SER A 259 16.83 3.94 17.34
N THR A 260 16.42 4.60 16.27
CA THR A 260 15.38 4.08 15.35
C THR A 260 15.85 2.83 14.58
N LEU A 261 17.11 2.77 14.15
CA LEU A 261 17.65 1.62 13.44
C LEU A 261 17.91 0.46 14.40
N ILE A 262 18.50 0.77 15.57
CA ILE A 262 18.74 -0.23 16.63
C ILE A 262 17.40 -0.84 17.07
N GLY A 263 16.36 -0.02 17.26
CA GLY A 263 15.02 -0.51 17.59
C GLY A 263 14.48 -1.52 16.56
N ARG A 264 14.67 -1.25 15.27
CA ARG A 264 14.24 -2.19 14.21
C ARG A 264 14.98 -3.52 14.27
N PHE A 265 16.30 -3.51 14.51
CA PHE A 265 17.07 -4.74 14.69
C PHE A 265 16.58 -5.54 15.90
N LEU A 266 16.24 -4.86 16.99
CA LEU A 266 15.68 -5.49 18.18
C LEU A 266 14.33 -6.15 17.87
N TYR A 267 13.42 -5.44 17.15
CA TYR A 267 12.13 -6.01 16.73
C TYR A 267 12.31 -7.27 15.87
N TRP A 268 13.28 -7.26 14.95
CA TRP A 268 13.57 -8.42 14.10
C TRP A 268 14.17 -9.57 14.88
N GLN A 269 15.07 -9.29 15.83
CA GLN A 269 15.67 -10.29 16.69
C GLN A 269 14.60 -11.02 17.51
N ASP A 270 13.63 -10.28 18.07
CA ASP A 270 12.58 -10.84 18.91
C ASP A 270 11.48 -11.53 18.06
N ALA A 271 11.22 -11.03 16.85
CA ALA A 271 10.22 -11.58 15.95
C ALA A 271 10.68 -12.86 15.20
N LEU A 272 11.97 -12.95 14.86
CA LEU A 272 12.49 -14.02 14.02
C LEU A 272 12.25 -15.44 14.56
N PRO A 273 12.43 -15.74 15.85
CA PRO A 273 12.10 -17.05 16.43
C PRO A 273 10.63 -17.43 16.24
N LEU A 274 9.71 -16.46 16.28
CA LEU A 274 8.29 -16.69 16.10
C LEU A 274 7.95 -17.16 14.70
N VAL A 275 8.64 -16.70 13.68
CA VAL A 275 8.46 -17.16 12.29
C VAL A 275 8.75 -18.64 12.16
N PHE A 276 9.77 -19.17 12.87
CA PHE A 276 10.12 -20.58 12.80
C PHE A 276 9.19 -21.45 13.63
N THR A 277 8.66 -20.94 14.73
CA THR A 277 7.74 -21.69 15.60
C THR A 277 6.28 -21.62 15.13
N HIS A 278 5.92 -20.65 14.27
CA HIS A 278 4.56 -20.45 13.77
C HIS A 278 4.50 -20.45 12.23
N PRO A 279 4.68 -21.61 11.58
CA PRO A 279 4.75 -21.70 10.11
C PRO A 279 3.46 -21.30 9.40
N PHE A 280 2.32 -21.28 10.09
CA PHE A 280 1.03 -20.83 9.58
C PHE A 280 0.73 -19.37 9.94
N GLY A 281 1.65 -18.67 10.61
CA GLY A 281 1.51 -17.29 11.07
C GLY A 281 0.78 -17.17 12.42
N LEU A 282 0.84 -15.97 12.97
CA LEU A 282 0.22 -15.56 14.23
C LEU A 282 -1.17 -14.92 14.04
N GLY A 283 -1.59 -14.73 12.78
CA GLY A 283 -2.73 -13.89 12.42
C GLY A 283 -2.36 -12.39 12.39
N TYR A 284 -3.22 -11.60 11.74
CA TYR A 284 -3.07 -10.15 11.70
C TYR A 284 -3.01 -9.56 13.11
N MET A 285 -2.08 -8.64 13.37
CA MET A 285 -1.78 -8.05 14.68
C MET A 285 -1.26 -9.05 15.73
N GLY A 286 -1.06 -10.34 15.39
CA GLY A 286 -0.66 -11.37 16.35
C GLY A 286 0.68 -11.07 17.03
N TYR A 287 1.66 -10.52 16.33
CA TYR A 287 2.93 -10.08 16.92
C TYR A 287 2.73 -8.96 17.93
N TYR A 288 1.89 -7.97 17.62
CA TYR A 288 1.59 -6.84 18.52
C TYR A 288 1.08 -7.33 19.89
N TYR A 289 0.15 -8.29 19.90
CA TYR A 289 -0.37 -8.84 21.16
C TYR A 289 0.61 -9.77 21.89
N LEU A 290 1.50 -10.43 21.15
CA LEU A 290 2.45 -11.38 21.72
C LEU A 290 3.77 -10.72 22.14
N GLN A 291 4.12 -9.54 21.60
CA GLN A 291 5.44 -8.93 21.80
C GLN A 291 5.85 -8.79 23.26
N GLY A 292 4.91 -8.45 24.15
CA GLY A 292 5.21 -8.27 25.58
C GLY A 292 5.75 -9.54 26.27
N SER A 293 5.50 -10.73 25.71
CA SER A 293 6.00 -11.99 26.26
C SER A 293 7.34 -12.44 25.66
N VAL A 294 7.76 -11.85 24.53
CA VAL A 294 8.97 -12.30 23.80
C VAL A 294 10.03 -11.20 23.66
N GLN A 295 9.67 -9.93 23.90
CA GLN A 295 10.57 -8.80 23.71
C GLN A 295 11.75 -8.84 24.70
N THR A 296 12.95 -8.57 24.18
CA THR A 296 14.20 -8.52 24.96
C THR A 296 14.57 -7.10 25.38
N GLY A 297 13.81 -6.10 24.97
CA GLY A 297 13.97 -4.69 25.33
C GLY A 297 12.64 -3.99 25.58
N VAL A 298 12.67 -2.76 26.06
CA VAL A 298 11.47 -1.97 26.34
C VAL A 298 11.05 -1.23 25.06
N TYR A 299 10.02 -1.73 24.38
CA TYR A 299 9.42 -1.10 23.20
C TYR A 299 7.96 -1.54 23.03
N THR A 300 7.21 -0.76 22.27
CA THR A 300 5.91 -1.17 21.75
C THR A 300 5.86 -0.82 20.27
N THR A 301 5.59 -1.81 19.43
CA THR A 301 5.45 -1.61 17.99
C THR A 301 4.29 -2.44 17.44
N VAL A 302 3.49 -1.83 16.57
CA VAL A 302 2.37 -2.53 15.91
C VAL A 302 2.90 -3.46 14.82
N PHE A 303 3.92 -3.01 14.08
CA PHE A 303 4.53 -3.76 12.99
C PHE A 303 6.04 -3.82 13.18
N VAL A 304 6.67 -4.90 12.72
CA VAL A 304 8.12 -5.15 12.91
C VAL A 304 9.02 -4.29 12.02
N HIS A 305 8.47 -3.33 11.26
CA HIS A 305 9.20 -2.50 10.32
C HIS A 305 10.05 -3.29 9.31
N ASN A 306 9.48 -4.36 8.78
CA ASN A 306 10.00 -5.17 7.68
C ASN A 306 8.81 -5.94 7.09
N ASP A 307 8.37 -5.56 5.89
CA ASP A 307 7.18 -6.14 5.27
C ASP A 307 7.31 -7.64 5.02
N PHE A 308 8.50 -8.13 4.66
CA PHE A 308 8.71 -9.55 4.41
C PHE A 308 8.58 -10.36 5.71
N LEU A 309 9.17 -9.86 6.80
CA LEU A 309 9.07 -10.47 8.11
C LEU A 309 7.63 -10.39 8.64
N GLN A 310 6.98 -9.23 8.46
CA GLN A 310 5.57 -9.04 8.86
C GLN A 310 4.63 -10.02 8.14
N LEU A 311 4.82 -10.20 6.83
CA LEU A 311 4.02 -11.14 6.05
C LEU A 311 4.17 -12.59 6.54
N LEU A 312 5.39 -12.98 6.93
CA LEU A 312 5.66 -14.30 7.51
C LEU A 312 5.01 -14.46 8.90
N LEU A 313 5.05 -13.42 9.72
CA LEU A 313 4.43 -13.40 11.04
C LEU A 313 2.91 -13.45 10.97
N ASP A 314 2.30 -12.67 10.07
CA ASP A 314 0.85 -12.58 9.99
C ASP A 314 0.21 -13.79 9.33
N PHE A 315 0.78 -14.27 8.20
CA PHE A 315 0.12 -15.23 7.32
C PHE A 315 0.94 -16.51 7.07
N GLY A 316 2.13 -16.60 7.65
CA GLY A 316 2.98 -17.79 7.59
C GLY A 316 3.87 -17.90 6.34
N TRP A 317 4.53 -19.05 6.22
CA TRP A 317 5.60 -19.25 5.23
C TRP A 317 5.11 -19.26 3.79
N ILE A 318 3.95 -19.84 3.51
CA ILE A 318 3.47 -19.99 2.12
C ILE A 318 3.25 -18.64 1.45
N PRO A 319 2.50 -17.67 2.05
CA PRO A 319 2.39 -16.33 1.50
C PRO A 319 3.72 -15.58 1.41
N GLY A 320 4.59 -15.71 2.42
CA GLY A 320 5.91 -15.08 2.42
C GLY A 320 6.81 -15.56 1.28
N ILE A 321 6.90 -16.88 1.07
CA ILE A 321 7.66 -17.47 -0.04
C ILE A 321 7.05 -17.07 -1.40
N ALA A 322 5.72 -17.08 -1.51
CA ALA A 322 5.03 -16.67 -2.73
C ALA A 322 5.30 -15.20 -3.07
N ALA A 323 5.28 -14.32 -2.07
CA ALA A 323 5.58 -12.90 -2.25
C ALA A 323 7.02 -12.69 -2.73
N ALA A 324 8.00 -13.35 -2.09
CA ALA A 324 9.39 -13.29 -2.52
C ALA A 324 9.56 -13.83 -3.96
N ALA A 325 8.95 -14.96 -4.29
CA ALA A 325 9.04 -15.55 -5.62
C ALA A 325 8.46 -14.62 -6.70
N VAL A 326 7.27 -14.02 -6.49
CA VAL A 326 6.64 -13.09 -7.43
C VAL A 326 7.44 -11.80 -7.56
N PHE A 327 7.96 -11.28 -6.45
CA PHE A 327 8.80 -10.08 -6.41
C PHE A 327 10.08 -10.28 -7.25
N PHE A 328 10.88 -11.30 -6.93
CA PHE A 328 12.13 -11.56 -7.62
C PHE A 328 11.93 -11.93 -9.09
N ARG A 329 10.90 -12.73 -9.40
CA ARG A 329 10.52 -13.02 -10.78
C ARG A 329 10.26 -11.73 -11.57
N SER A 330 9.46 -10.80 -11.01
CA SER A 330 9.13 -9.55 -11.68
C SER A 330 10.35 -8.62 -11.79
N LEU A 331 11.21 -8.57 -10.76
CA LEU A 331 12.41 -7.74 -10.74
C LEU A 331 13.44 -8.19 -11.81
N PHE A 332 13.63 -9.50 -11.97
CA PHE A 332 14.61 -10.06 -12.89
C PHE A 332 14.05 -10.43 -14.28
N SER A 333 12.75 -10.26 -14.50
CA SER A 333 12.13 -10.56 -15.79
C SER A 333 12.71 -9.74 -16.94
N GLY A 334 13.01 -10.39 -18.05
CA GLY A 334 13.40 -9.72 -19.29
C GLY A 334 12.28 -8.91 -19.95
N LYS A 335 11.01 -9.24 -19.64
CA LYS A 335 9.82 -8.62 -20.24
C LYS A 335 9.38 -7.33 -19.52
N GLN A 336 9.86 -7.13 -18.30
CA GLN A 336 9.47 -5.99 -17.46
C GLN A 336 10.17 -4.69 -17.86
N SER A 337 9.45 -3.56 -17.85
CA SER A 337 10.04 -2.26 -18.15
C SER A 337 11.07 -1.84 -17.11
N HIS A 338 12.12 -1.11 -17.53
CA HIS A 338 13.13 -0.60 -16.59
C HIS A 338 12.54 0.29 -15.51
N THR A 339 11.48 1.05 -15.83
CA THR A 339 10.79 1.90 -14.86
C THR A 339 10.06 1.08 -13.80
N ALA A 340 9.31 0.06 -14.22
CA ALA A 340 8.62 -0.83 -13.28
C ALA A 340 9.63 -1.59 -12.38
N LYS A 341 10.75 -2.08 -12.95
CA LYS A 341 11.84 -2.68 -12.15
C LYS A 341 12.43 -1.70 -11.13
N ALA A 342 12.61 -0.44 -11.52
CA ALA A 342 13.13 0.57 -10.59
C ALA A 342 12.13 0.87 -9.46
N VAL A 343 10.82 0.94 -9.76
CA VAL A 343 9.77 1.07 -8.73
C VAL A 343 9.75 -0.15 -7.82
N LEU A 344 9.78 -1.37 -8.36
CA LEU A 344 9.87 -2.60 -7.56
C LEU A 344 11.12 -2.61 -6.67
N ALA A 345 12.27 -2.19 -7.20
CA ALA A 345 13.52 -2.16 -6.45
C ALA A 345 13.45 -1.19 -5.26
N VAL A 346 12.92 0.03 -5.45
CA VAL A 346 12.82 0.99 -4.32
C VAL A 346 11.78 0.56 -3.31
N ILE A 347 10.65 -0.04 -3.74
CA ILE A 347 9.67 -0.65 -2.83
C ILE A 347 10.35 -1.75 -2.02
N GLY A 348 10.97 -2.74 -2.67
CA GLY A 348 11.58 -3.88 -1.99
C GLY A 348 12.71 -3.48 -1.03
N LEU A 349 13.55 -2.50 -1.41
CA LEU A 349 14.60 -1.98 -0.54
C LEU A 349 14.05 -1.27 0.69
N HIS A 350 12.96 -0.49 0.54
CA HIS A 350 12.37 0.21 1.66
C HIS A 350 11.58 -0.73 2.58
N SER A 351 10.87 -1.70 2.00
CA SER A 351 10.15 -2.76 2.72
C SER A 351 11.02 -3.64 3.61
N LEU A 352 12.36 -3.65 3.42
CA LEU A 352 13.30 -4.29 4.36
C LEU A 352 13.40 -3.54 5.69
N PHE A 353 13.02 -2.26 5.72
CA PHE A 353 13.19 -1.39 6.89
C PHE A 353 11.91 -0.70 7.34
N ASP A 354 10.77 -0.97 6.68
CA ASP A 354 9.49 -0.36 7.04
C ASP A 354 8.29 -1.27 6.74
N PHE A 355 7.06 -0.81 7.03
CA PHE A 355 5.80 -1.54 6.87
C PHE A 355 4.92 -0.93 5.76
N ASP A 356 5.49 -0.72 4.59
CA ASP A 356 4.84 -0.04 3.47
C ASP A 356 3.61 -0.78 2.93
N MET A 357 3.63 -2.12 2.97
CA MET A 357 2.55 -2.97 2.44
C MET A 357 1.28 -2.97 3.32
N GLN A 358 1.33 -2.35 4.50
CA GLN A 358 0.14 -2.09 5.31
C GLN A 358 -0.76 -0.99 4.69
N PHE A 359 -0.22 -0.23 3.74
CA PHE A 359 -0.95 0.80 2.99
C PHE A 359 -1.47 0.24 1.67
N LEU A 360 -2.78 0.23 1.50
CA LEU A 360 -3.43 -0.33 0.31
C LEU A 360 -2.98 0.35 -0.99
N SER A 361 -2.70 1.66 -0.95
CA SER A 361 -2.13 2.40 -2.08
C SER A 361 -0.79 1.84 -2.54
N MET A 362 0.06 1.37 -1.61
CA MET A 362 1.32 0.71 -1.91
C MET A 362 1.10 -0.70 -2.46
N GLY A 363 0.15 -1.45 -1.89
CA GLY A 363 -0.27 -2.75 -2.43
C GLY A 363 -0.78 -2.65 -3.86
N PHE A 364 -1.58 -1.63 -4.18
CA PHE A 364 -2.05 -1.36 -5.54
C PHE A 364 -0.92 -0.97 -6.48
N LEU A 365 -0.04 -0.08 -6.05
CA LEU A 365 1.15 0.29 -6.81
C LEU A 365 2.02 -0.95 -7.09
N PHE A 366 2.26 -1.78 -6.09
CA PHE A 366 3.01 -3.03 -6.23
C PHE A 366 2.36 -3.95 -7.28
N LEU A 367 1.05 -4.20 -7.19
CA LEU A 367 0.32 -5.01 -8.18
C LEU A 367 0.41 -4.43 -9.60
N MET A 368 0.31 -3.11 -9.77
CA MET A 368 0.39 -2.46 -11.09
C MET A 368 1.76 -2.59 -11.75
N VAL A 369 2.83 -2.71 -10.96
CA VAL A 369 4.21 -2.83 -11.49
C VAL A 369 4.71 -4.28 -11.55
N LEU A 370 3.90 -5.27 -11.15
CA LEU A 370 4.25 -6.68 -11.32
C LEU A 370 4.22 -7.11 -12.79
N GLU A 371 5.03 -8.13 -13.13
CA GLU A 371 5.00 -8.75 -14.46
C GLU A 371 3.70 -9.55 -14.68
N GLY A 372 3.31 -9.67 -15.92
CA GLY A 372 2.30 -10.63 -16.36
C GLY A 372 0.92 -10.06 -16.66
N TYR A 373 0.74 -8.75 -16.55
CA TYR A 373 -0.45 -8.12 -17.12
C TYR A 373 -0.19 -7.76 -18.59
N GLY A 374 -0.78 -8.51 -19.55
CA GLY A 374 -0.83 -8.08 -20.95
C GLY A 374 -0.02 -8.84 -21.98
N THR A 375 0.51 -10.01 -21.68
CA THR A 375 1.04 -10.89 -22.74
C THR A 375 -0.11 -11.73 -23.29
N GLU A 376 -0.66 -11.32 -24.44
CA GLU A 376 -1.68 -12.10 -25.19
C GLU A 376 -1.18 -13.49 -25.62
N GLU A 377 0.11 -13.75 -25.60
CA GLU A 377 0.71 -14.99 -26.10
C GLU A 377 0.53 -16.24 -25.20
N ASN A 378 0.05 -16.11 -23.96
CA ASN A 378 -0.19 -17.26 -23.07
C ASN A 378 -1.61 -17.29 -22.49
N GLY A 379 -2.53 -16.48 -23.03
CA GLY A 379 -3.95 -16.63 -22.76
C GLY A 379 -4.41 -17.94 -23.38
N THR A 380 -4.46 -19.02 -22.63
CA THR A 380 -5.58 -19.92 -22.81
C THR A 380 -6.79 -19.05 -22.47
N ASP A 381 -7.28 -18.29 -23.47
CA ASP A 381 -8.70 -18.03 -23.51
C ASP A 381 -9.34 -19.35 -23.13
N LEU A 382 -10.10 -19.37 -22.03
CA LEU A 382 -11.06 -20.44 -21.84
C LEU A 382 -11.95 -20.35 -23.07
N LYS A 383 -11.48 -21.00 -24.17
CA LYS A 383 -12.26 -21.13 -25.40
C LYS A 383 -13.60 -21.68 -24.95
N PRO A 384 -14.69 -20.99 -25.22
CA PRO A 384 -15.96 -21.60 -25.02
C PRO A 384 -15.88 -22.95 -25.75
N GLY A 385 -16.01 -24.06 -24.98
CA GLY A 385 -15.82 -25.38 -25.52
C GLY A 385 -16.59 -25.46 -26.82
N SER A 386 -15.88 -25.80 -27.90
CA SER A 386 -16.42 -25.95 -29.24
C SER A 386 -17.64 -26.87 -29.14
N GLY A 387 -18.82 -26.31 -29.20
CA GLY A 387 -20.05 -27.12 -29.28
C GLY A 387 -21.19 -26.77 -28.32
N ARG A 388 -21.22 -25.60 -27.67
CA ARG A 388 -22.43 -25.17 -26.93
C ARG A 388 -23.01 -23.89 -27.52
N ASN A 389 -24.32 -23.95 -27.85
CA ASN A 389 -25.13 -22.86 -28.37
C ASN A 389 -24.94 -21.56 -27.51
N PRO A 390 -24.90 -20.37 -28.18
CA PRO A 390 -24.79 -19.08 -27.49
C PRO A 390 -25.97 -18.74 -26.56
N GLU A 391 -27.04 -19.49 -26.59
CA GLU A 391 -28.30 -19.21 -25.87
C GLU A 391 -28.41 -19.86 -24.49
N SER A 392 -27.48 -20.70 -24.04
CA SER A 392 -27.58 -21.34 -22.73
C SER A 392 -26.53 -20.82 -21.74
N GLY A 393 -26.92 -19.84 -20.98
CA GLY A 393 -26.49 -19.71 -19.59
C GLY A 393 -25.04 -19.25 -19.36
N ARG A 394 -24.89 -18.17 -18.59
CA ARG A 394 -23.67 -17.65 -17.99
C ARG A 394 -22.66 -18.75 -17.67
N ASN A 395 -21.43 -18.60 -18.17
CA ASN A 395 -20.32 -19.50 -17.91
C ASN A 395 -20.24 -19.80 -16.39
N PRO A 396 -20.19 -21.08 -15.93
CA PRO A 396 -20.10 -21.44 -14.52
C PRO A 396 -18.97 -20.72 -13.76
N ALA A 397 -17.84 -20.48 -14.41
CA ALA A 397 -16.74 -19.70 -13.85
C ALA A 397 -17.14 -18.26 -13.51
N SER A 398 -17.91 -17.58 -14.37
CA SER A 398 -18.41 -16.23 -14.09
C SER A 398 -19.37 -16.21 -12.89
N LYS A 399 -20.19 -17.24 -12.73
CA LYS A 399 -21.10 -17.37 -11.58
C LYS A 399 -20.35 -17.48 -10.27
N ASN A 400 -19.33 -18.34 -10.20
CA ASN A 400 -18.53 -18.52 -8.99
C ASN A 400 -17.76 -17.25 -8.63
N ILE A 401 -17.24 -16.53 -9.62
CA ILE A 401 -16.57 -15.25 -9.40
C ILE A 401 -17.56 -14.20 -8.85
N CYS A 402 -18.76 -14.10 -9.42
CA CYS A 402 -19.80 -13.20 -8.90
C CYS A 402 -20.15 -13.53 -7.44
N ILE A 403 -20.27 -14.81 -7.10
CA ILE A 403 -20.52 -15.26 -5.71
C ILE A 403 -19.37 -14.80 -4.80
N GLY A 404 -18.11 -15.03 -5.20
CA GLY A 404 -16.94 -14.61 -4.43
C GLY A 404 -16.88 -13.09 -4.24
N ILE A 405 -17.12 -12.30 -5.28
CA ILE A 405 -17.18 -10.84 -5.22
C ILE A 405 -18.29 -10.39 -4.26
N THR A 406 -19.48 -10.97 -4.39
CA THR A 406 -20.63 -10.61 -3.53
C THR A 406 -20.36 -10.97 -2.07
N ALA A 407 -19.74 -12.12 -1.80
CA ALA A 407 -19.35 -12.53 -0.45
C ALA A 407 -18.29 -11.58 0.15
N ALA A 408 -17.29 -11.17 -0.64
CA ALA A 408 -16.29 -10.20 -0.22
C ALA A 408 -16.91 -8.84 0.11
N MET A 409 -17.84 -8.36 -0.73
CA MET A 409 -18.58 -7.13 -0.49
C MET A 409 -19.46 -7.21 0.77
N ALA A 410 -20.17 -8.32 0.98
CA ALA A 410 -21.01 -8.53 2.15
C ALA A 410 -20.19 -8.55 3.45
N ALA A 411 -19.07 -9.26 3.45
CA ALA A 411 -18.13 -9.26 4.56
C ALA A 411 -17.60 -7.84 4.83
N SER A 412 -17.16 -7.13 3.79
CA SER A 412 -16.67 -5.75 3.94
C SER A 412 -17.75 -4.80 4.43
N LEU A 413 -18.99 -4.94 4.00
CA LEU A 413 -20.10 -4.11 4.50
C LEU A 413 -20.37 -4.34 6.00
N TYR A 414 -20.32 -5.61 6.43
CA TYR A 414 -20.48 -5.95 7.85
C TYR A 414 -19.36 -5.37 8.70
N PHE A 415 -18.10 -5.57 8.32
CA PHE A 415 -16.94 -5.11 9.09
C PHE A 415 -16.73 -3.59 9.01
N MET A 416 -17.18 -2.93 7.95
CA MET A 416 -17.03 -1.48 7.79
C MET A 416 -17.64 -0.70 8.95
N ILE A 417 -18.78 -1.15 9.48
CA ILE A 417 -19.50 -0.42 10.54
C ILE A 417 -18.70 -0.43 11.86
N PRO A 418 -18.30 -1.58 12.44
CA PRO A 418 -17.55 -1.58 13.69
C PRO A 418 -16.17 -0.93 13.56
N LEU A 419 -15.51 -1.12 12.41
CA LEU A 419 -14.19 -0.51 12.16
C LEU A 419 -14.29 1.03 12.06
N ALA A 420 -15.30 1.56 11.38
CA ALA A 420 -15.53 2.99 11.29
C ALA A 420 -15.97 3.58 12.65
N ALA A 421 -16.82 2.88 13.41
CA ALA A 421 -17.23 3.28 14.74
C ALA A 421 -16.03 3.40 15.68
N SER A 422 -15.13 2.40 15.70
CA SER A 422 -13.92 2.44 16.50
C SER A 422 -13.00 3.58 16.09
N TYR A 423 -12.83 3.81 14.78
CA TYR A 423 -12.03 4.93 14.27
C TYR A 423 -12.58 6.30 14.74
N THR A 424 -13.90 6.47 14.83
CA THR A 424 -14.53 7.70 15.35
C THR A 424 -14.60 7.76 16.87
N GLY A 425 -14.12 6.74 17.56
CA GLY A 425 -14.04 6.66 19.03
C GLY A 425 -15.24 6.01 19.70
N ASP A 426 -16.24 5.55 18.93
CA ASP A 426 -17.39 4.80 19.46
C ASP A 426 -17.07 3.30 19.56
N ASN A 427 -16.21 2.98 20.53
CA ASN A 427 -15.78 1.60 20.75
C ASN A 427 -16.87 0.71 21.36
N GLU A 428 -17.87 1.30 22.02
CA GLU A 428 -19.04 0.53 22.51
C GLU A 428 -19.87 -0.02 21.36
N LEU A 429 -20.17 0.82 20.36
CA LEU A 429 -20.88 0.40 19.16
C LEU A 429 -20.07 -0.63 18.39
N ALA A 430 -18.76 -0.41 18.27
CA ALA A 430 -17.86 -1.34 17.60
C ALA A 430 -17.89 -2.73 18.25
N GLY A 431 -17.73 -2.83 19.57
CA GLY A 431 -17.79 -4.08 20.33
C GLY A 431 -19.18 -4.73 20.35
N LYS A 432 -20.27 -3.95 20.35
CA LYS A 432 -21.64 -4.48 20.22
C LYS A 432 -21.89 -5.17 18.89
N ILE A 433 -21.38 -4.60 17.77
CA ILE A 433 -21.58 -5.16 16.42
C ILE A 433 -20.61 -6.32 16.19
N TYR A 434 -19.35 -6.16 16.58
CA TYR A 434 -18.33 -7.19 16.45
C TYR A 434 -17.65 -7.49 17.80
N PRO A 435 -18.20 -8.41 18.60
CA PRO A 435 -17.73 -8.71 19.97
C PRO A 435 -16.32 -9.34 20.05
N TYR A 436 -15.66 -9.57 18.94
CA TYR A 436 -14.29 -10.09 18.82
C TYR A 436 -13.30 -9.02 18.39
N TYR A 437 -13.65 -7.75 18.56
CA TYR A 437 -12.81 -6.63 18.17
C TYR A 437 -11.94 -6.18 19.35
N THR A 438 -10.80 -6.81 19.52
CA THR A 438 -9.87 -6.60 20.63
C THR A 438 -9.41 -5.14 20.77
N GLU A 439 -9.17 -4.42 19.67
CA GLU A 439 -8.78 -3.00 19.73
C GLU A 439 -9.86 -2.11 20.34
N ALA A 440 -11.15 -2.39 20.08
CA ALA A 440 -12.25 -1.68 20.69
C ALA A 440 -12.31 -1.97 22.21
N ASP A 441 -12.15 -3.24 22.58
CA ASP A 441 -12.16 -3.66 23.97
C ASP A 441 -10.98 -3.09 24.76
N LEU A 442 -9.76 -3.09 24.20
CA LEU A 442 -8.58 -2.45 24.80
C LEU A 442 -8.76 -0.95 24.97
N SER A 443 -9.38 -0.28 24.00
CA SER A 443 -9.69 1.15 24.07
C SER A 443 -10.70 1.48 25.17
N LEU A 444 -11.71 0.62 25.35
CA LEU A 444 -12.68 0.76 26.44
C LEU A 444 -12.03 0.50 27.80
N LEU A 445 -11.20 -0.54 27.89
CA LEU A 445 -10.45 -0.86 29.12
C LEU A 445 -9.52 0.29 29.53
N ALA A 446 -8.85 0.92 28.58
CA ALA A 446 -7.98 2.06 28.85
C ALA A 446 -8.72 3.31 29.34
N ARG A 447 -10.04 3.40 29.10
CA ARG A 447 -10.92 4.50 29.56
C ARG A 447 -11.66 4.18 30.86
N ALA A 448 -11.69 2.91 31.28
CA ALA A 448 -12.38 2.50 32.50
C ALA A 448 -11.70 3.17 33.72
N GLU A 449 -12.46 3.97 34.48
CA GLU A 449 -11.98 4.69 35.67
C GLU A 449 -11.97 3.78 36.92
N THR A 450 -12.79 2.72 36.91
CA THR A 450 -12.91 1.79 38.01
C THR A 450 -12.69 0.35 37.60
N ARG A 451 -12.22 -0.49 38.54
CA ARG A 451 -12.08 -1.92 38.33
C ARG A 451 -13.41 -2.60 37.96
N GLU A 452 -14.52 -2.15 38.56
CA GLU A 452 -15.86 -2.68 38.31
C GLU A 452 -16.34 -2.41 36.88
N GLU A 453 -15.97 -1.25 36.30
CA GLU A 453 -16.24 -0.93 34.90
C GLU A 453 -15.38 -1.81 33.97
N GLY A 454 -14.10 -2.03 34.31
CA GLY A 454 -13.22 -2.91 33.56
C GLY A 454 -13.69 -4.37 33.57
N GLU A 455 -14.21 -4.87 34.70
CA GLU A 455 -14.72 -6.25 34.83
C GLU A 455 -16.02 -6.51 34.06
N LYS A 456 -16.75 -5.47 33.67
CA LYS A 456 -17.94 -5.59 32.79
C LYS A 456 -17.59 -5.75 31.32
N LEU A 457 -16.33 -5.44 30.93
CA LEU A 457 -15.87 -5.68 29.58
C LEU A 457 -15.68 -7.19 29.31
N PRO A 458 -15.82 -7.65 28.06
CA PRO A 458 -15.75 -9.06 27.77
C PRO A 458 -14.46 -9.70 28.31
N HIS A 459 -14.58 -10.77 29.08
CA HIS A 459 -13.45 -11.52 29.68
C HIS A 459 -12.45 -12.15 28.67
N ARG A 460 -12.40 -11.67 27.45
CA ARG A 460 -11.63 -12.23 26.36
C ARG A 460 -10.20 -11.66 26.26
N ILE A 461 -9.90 -10.62 27.04
CA ILE A 461 -8.59 -9.95 27.07
C ILE A 461 -7.71 -10.46 28.23
N LEU A 462 -8.30 -11.20 29.16
CA LEU A 462 -7.59 -11.86 30.26
C LEU A 462 -7.35 -13.34 29.91
#